data_a6bef11f29bb999f7663799bd2689ef9
#
_entry.id   a6bef11f29bb999f7663799bd2689ef9
#
_cell.length_a   1.000
_cell.length_b   1.000
_cell.length_c   1.000
_cell.angle_alpha   90.00
_cell.angle_beta   90.00
_cell.angle_gamma   90.00
#
_symmetry.space_group_name_H-M   'P 1'
#
loop_
_entity.id
_entity.type
_entity.pdbx_description
1 polymer ?
#
loop_
_entity_poly.entity_id
_entity_poly.type
_entity_poly.pdbx_seq_one_letter_code
_entity_poly.pdbx_strand_id
1 'polypeptide(L)'
;MHHHTRDLIATNRCDVLVVGAGPAGLTAAITLARYGIDVLLIEKHRGTSPFPKATGVSTRTMELFRSWGIEQQIRAGSMRVRPVMTFARTLLTNRCWPCPSATRRMSRR
;
A
#
# COMPACT_ATOMS: atom_id res chain seq x y z
N MET A 1 -31.06 34.66 -1.17
CA MET A 1 -30.28 33.69 -1.90
C MET A 1 -29.22 33.04 -0.98
N HIS A 2 -29.61 32.41 0.16
CA HIS A 2 -28.69 31.87 1.17
C HIS A 2 -29.11 30.49 1.74
N HIS A 3 -29.95 29.73 1.01
CA HIS A 3 -30.45 28.46 1.52
C HIS A 3 -29.68 27.20 1.07
N HIS A 4 -28.75 27.32 0.13
CA HIS A 4 -28.13 26.12 -0.49
C HIS A 4 -26.89 25.60 0.24
N THR A 5 -26.29 26.38 1.13
CA THR A 5 -25.06 25.95 1.81
C THR A 5 -25.31 25.20 3.11
N ARG A 6 -26.47 25.35 3.72
CA ARG A 6 -26.84 24.63 4.98
C ARG A 6 -27.23 23.17 4.74
N ASP A 7 -27.83 22.86 3.60
CA ASP A 7 -28.28 21.49 3.31
C ASP A 7 -27.12 20.56 2.92
N LEU A 8 -26.03 21.12 2.38
CA LEU A 8 -24.82 20.35 2.05
C LEU A 8 -24.02 19.93 3.30
N ILE A 9 -24.18 20.64 4.41
CA ILE A 9 -23.48 20.32 5.67
C ILE A 9 -24.27 19.25 6.47
N ALA A 10 -25.56 19.15 6.26
CA ALA A 10 -26.41 18.23 7.01
C ALA A 10 -26.38 16.77 6.53
N THR A 11 -25.83 16.51 5.32
CA THR A 11 -25.83 15.17 4.70
C THR A 11 -24.51 14.42 4.80
N ASN A 12 -23.42 15.05 5.23
CA ASN A 12 -22.13 14.39 5.39
C ASN A 12 -21.89 13.89 6.81
N ARG A 13 -22.79 13.05 7.29
CA ARG A 13 -22.58 12.27 8.52
C ARG A 13 -21.90 10.97 8.13
N CYS A 14 -20.81 10.64 8.77
CA CYS A 14 -20.12 9.36 8.66
C CYS A 14 -19.72 8.89 10.05
N ASP A 15 -19.59 7.59 10.22
CA ASP A 15 -19.13 7.01 11.50
C ASP A 15 -17.63 7.24 11.68
N VAL A 16 -16.86 7.16 10.58
CA VAL A 16 -15.41 7.31 10.59
C VAL A 16 -14.95 8.19 9.45
N LEU A 17 -14.14 9.19 9.77
CA LEU A 17 -13.43 10.02 8.82
C LEU A 17 -11.98 9.54 8.69
N VAL A 18 -11.58 9.11 7.49
CA VAL A 18 -10.20 8.76 7.17
C VAL A 18 -9.56 9.90 6.38
N VAL A 19 -8.47 10.45 6.88
CA VAL A 19 -7.74 11.56 6.26
C VAL A 19 -6.45 11.04 5.61
N GLY A 20 -6.40 11.11 4.29
CA GLY A 20 -5.29 10.66 3.45
C GLY A 20 -5.57 9.33 2.75
N ALA A 21 -5.47 9.32 1.42
CA ALA A 21 -5.66 8.13 0.57
C ALA A 21 -4.34 7.41 0.24
N GLY A 22 -3.39 7.45 1.15
CA GLY A 22 -2.20 6.59 1.08
C GLY A 22 -2.54 5.12 1.36
N PRO A 23 -1.56 4.19 1.24
CA PRO A 23 -1.79 2.75 1.47
C PRO A 23 -2.47 2.44 2.80
N ALA A 24 -2.07 3.11 3.88
CA ALA A 24 -2.68 2.92 5.20
C ALA A 24 -4.13 3.42 5.27
N GLY A 25 -4.40 4.62 4.75
CA GLY A 25 -5.74 5.20 4.76
C GLY A 25 -6.71 4.40 3.88
N LEU A 26 -6.27 4.00 2.68
CA LEU A 26 -7.06 3.13 1.80
C LEU A 26 -7.34 1.77 2.47
N THR A 27 -6.35 1.17 3.12
CA THR A 27 -6.54 -0.10 3.84
C THR A 27 -7.56 0.06 4.96
N ALA A 28 -7.45 1.12 5.75
CA ALA A 28 -8.40 1.40 6.82
C ALA A 28 -9.82 1.61 6.27
N ALA A 29 -9.99 2.47 5.27
CA ALA A 29 -11.29 2.78 4.69
C ALA A 29 -11.95 1.54 4.07
N ILE A 30 -11.23 0.75 3.28
CA ILE A 30 -11.74 -0.49 2.69
C ILE A 30 -12.15 -1.48 3.78
N THR A 31 -11.30 -1.65 4.79
CA THR A 31 -11.57 -2.59 5.88
C THR A 31 -12.83 -2.19 6.63
N LEU A 32 -12.95 -0.94 7.04
CA LEU A 32 -14.12 -0.43 7.77
C LEU A 32 -15.41 -0.57 6.94
N ALA A 33 -15.35 -0.19 5.66
CA ALA A 33 -16.50 -0.33 4.76
C ALA A 33 -16.94 -1.80 4.59
N ARG A 34 -15.99 -2.75 4.57
CA ARG A 34 -16.31 -4.18 4.52
C ARG A 34 -16.97 -4.70 5.80
N TYR A 35 -16.77 -4.01 6.92
CA TYR A 35 -17.50 -4.28 8.17
C TYR A 35 -18.83 -3.52 8.28
N GLY A 36 -19.24 -2.83 7.20
CA GLY A 36 -20.51 -2.11 7.17
C GLY A 36 -20.49 -0.77 7.90
N ILE A 37 -19.31 -0.23 8.20
CA ILE A 37 -19.15 1.08 8.84
C ILE A 37 -19.21 2.16 7.77
N ASP A 38 -19.95 3.22 8.02
CA ASP A 38 -20.03 4.37 7.13
C ASP A 38 -18.74 5.20 7.21
N VAL A 39 -17.94 5.17 6.13
CA VAL A 39 -16.59 5.75 6.09
C VAL A 39 -16.50 6.82 5.03
N LEU A 40 -16.03 8.00 5.43
CA LEU A 40 -15.62 9.06 4.52
C LEU A 40 -14.10 9.11 4.43
N LEU A 41 -13.56 8.89 3.21
CA LEU A 41 -12.14 9.05 2.92
C LEU A 41 -11.92 10.39 2.22
N ILE A 42 -11.03 11.22 2.76
CA ILE A 42 -10.64 12.49 2.14
C ILE A 42 -9.14 12.50 1.83
N GLU A 43 -8.79 13.07 0.67
CA GLU A 43 -7.41 13.22 0.21
C GLU A 43 -7.22 14.66 -0.32
N LYS A 44 -6.11 15.29 0.04
CA LYS A 44 -5.79 16.65 -0.40
C LYS A 44 -5.24 16.70 -1.83
N HIS A 45 -4.63 15.64 -2.31
CA HIS A 45 -4.04 15.56 -3.64
C HIS A 45 -5.02 14.96 -4.64
N ARG A 46 -5.12 15.54 -5.84
CA ARG A 46 -6.03 15.08 -6.91
C ARG A 46 -5.55 13.81 -7.60
N GLY A 47 -4.34 13.36 -7.37
CA GLY A 47 -3.75 12.20 -8.03
C GLY A 47 -2.74 11.46 -7.17
N THR A 48 -2.28 10.33 -7.68
CA THR A 48 -1.23 9.55 -7.05
C THR A 48 0.10 10.30 -7.03
N SER A 49 0.91 10.06 -5.99
CA SER A 49 2.23 10.66 -5.88
C SER A 49 3.11 10.27 -7.06
N PRO A 50 3.80 11.22 -7.72
CA PRO A 50 4.76 10.90 -8.78
C PRO A 50 6.00 10.15 -8.25
N PHE A 51 6.24 10.22 -6.93
CA PHE A 51 7.33 9.51 -6.29
C PHE A 51 6.83 8.26 -5.58
N PRO A 52 7.42 7.07 -5.84
CA PRO A 52 7.08 5.86 -5.12
C PRO A 52 7.48 6.00 -3.65
N LYS A 53 6.51 5.89 -2.76
CA LYS A 53 6.72 5.93 -1.30
C LYS A 53 6.90 4.56 -0.68
N ALA A 54 6.64 3.51 -1.45
CA ALA A 54 6.84 2.12 -1.05
C ALA A 54 7.37 1.33 -2.24
N THR A 55 8.38 0.51 -2.02
CA THR A 55 9.02 -0.33 -3.03
C THR A 55 8.62 -1.80 -2.94
N GLY A 56 7.89 -2.16 -1.91
CA GLY A 56 7.46 -3.53 -1.71
C GLY A 56 6.23 -3.62 -0.82
N VAL A 57 5.51 -4.71 -0.98
CA VAL A 57 4.31 -5.04 -0.20
C VAL A 57 4.60 -6.31 0.60
N SER A 58 4.28 -6.30 1.90
CA SER A 58 4.48 -7.45 2.76
C SER A 58 3.53 -8.61 2.40
N THR A 59 3.90 -9.83 2.79
CA THR A 59 3.04 -11.01 2.63
C THR A 59 1.67 -10.79 3.27
N ARG A 60 1.63 -10.18 4.46
CA ARG A 60 0.38 -9.88 5.16
C ARG A 60 -0.53 -8.93 4.37
N THR A 61 0.06 -7.91 3.74
CA THR A 61 -0.70 -6.98 2.89
C THR A 61 -1.24 -7.70 1.65
N MET A 62 -0.47 -8.63 1.06
CA MET A 62 -0.93 -9.43 -0.07
C MET A 62 -2.07 -10.37 0.32
N GLU A 63 -2.10 -10.91 1.54
CA GLU A 63 -3.23 -11.67 2.06
C GLU A 63 -4.51 -10.84 2.14
N LEU A 64 -4.41 -9.58 2.59
CA LEU A 64 -5.54 -8.64 2.58
C LEU A 64 -6.01 -8.36 1.15
N PHE A 65 -5.11 -8.08 0.22
CA PHE A 65 -5.48 -7.86 -1.19
C PHE A 65 -6.15 -9.08 -1.81
N ARG A 66 -5.73 -10.28 -1.44
CA ARG A 66 -6.38 -11.53 -1.85
C ARG A 66 -7.80 -11.62 -1.28
N SER A 67 -7.98 -11.32 0.00
CA SER A 67 -9.30 -11.33 0.64
C SER A 67 -10.26 -10.27 0.06
N TRP A 68 -9.72 -9.21 -0.53
CA TRP A 68 -10.48 -8.17 -1.23
C TRP A 68 -10.71 -8.48 -2.72
N GLY A 69 -10.08 -9.52 -3.27
CA GLY A 69 -10.21 -9.92 -4.66
C GLY A 69 -9.40 -9.07 -5.64
N ILE A 70 -8.43 -8.26 -5.17
CA ILE A 70 -7.62 -7.36 -6.00
C ILE A 70 -6.16 -7.81 -6.16
N GLU A 71 -5.81 -9.01 -5.67
CA GLU A 71 -4.43 -9.51 -5.72
C GLU A 71 -3.87 -9.54 -7.15
N GLN A 72 -4.67 -10.00 -8.12
CA GLN A 72 -4.20 -10.13 -9.51
C GLN A 72 -3.90 -8.77 -10.14
N GLN A 73 -4.73 -7.74 -9.88
CA GLN A 73 -4.49 -6.38 -10.37
C GLN A 73 -3.21 -5.80 -9.78
N ILE A 74 -2.97 -6.02 -8.50
CA ILE A 74 -1.74 -5.56 -7.83
C ILE A 74 -0.50 -6.26 -8.42
N ARG A 75 -0.58 -7.58 -8.64
CA ARG A 75 0.53 -8.34 -9.26
C ARG A 75 0.80 -7.92 -10.70
N ALA A 76 -0.23 -7.65 -11.48
CA ALA A 76 -0.09 -7.22 -12.86
C ALA A 76 0.60 -5.86 -13.00
N GLY A 77 0.36 -4.94 -12.05
CA GLY A 77 1.02 -3.64 -12.00
C GLY A 77 2.40 -3.65 -11.33
N SER A 78 2.87 -4.79 -10.81
CA SER A 78 4.14 -4.85 -10.09
C SER A 78 5.33 -4.94 -11.04
N MET A 79 6.40 -4.21 -10.72
CA MET A 79 7.69 -4.38 -11.39
C MET A 79 8.30 -5.73 -10.99
N ARG A 80 8.84 -6.47 -11.97
CA ARG A 80 9.63 -7.68 -11.71
C ARG A 80 11.03 -7.28 -11.21
N VAL A 81 11.11 -6.87 -9.96
CA VAL A 81 12.39 -6.61 -9.29
C VAL A 81 12.78 -7.85 -8.51
N ARG A 82 14.02 -8.30 -8.65
CA ARG A 82 14.60 -9.27 -7.72
C ARG A 82 15.14 -8.48 -6.52
N PRO A 83 14.48 -8.51 -5.37
CA PRO A 83 15.01 -7.84 -4.20
C PRO A 83 16.28 -8.58 -3.75
N VAL A 84 17.40 -7.88 -3.70
CA VAL A 84 18.62 -8.37 -3.05
C VAL A 84 18.68 -7.69 -1.69
N MET A 85 18.52 -8.47 -0.63
CA MET A 85 18.72 -7.99 0.72
C MET A 85 20.15 -8.32 1.17
N THR A 86 20.92 -7.29 1.43
CA THR A 86 22.28 -7.42 1.94
C THR A 86 22.26 -7.09 3.43
N PHE A 87 22.61 -8.04 4.26
CA PHE A 87 22.81 -7.82 5.68
C PHE A 87 24.28 -7.60 5.94
N ALA A 88 24.67 -6.40 6.33
CA ALA A 88 26.03 -6.07 6.69
C ALA A 88 26.09 -5.65 8.16
N ARG A 89 27.12 -6.10 8.87
CA ARG A 89 27.35 -5.74 10.27
C ARG A 89 27.84 -4.31 10.40
N THR A 90 28.57 -3.82 9.43
CA THR A 90 28.99 -2.42 9.27
C THR A 90 29.04 -2.07 7.80
N LEU A 91 28.89 -0.78 7.44
CA LEU A 91 29.00 -0.31 6.05
C LEU A 91 30.44 -0.42 5.49
N LEU A 92 31.42 -0.64 6.34
CA LEU A 92 32.83 -0.73 5.97
C LEU A 92 33.32 -2.17 5.75
N THR A 93 32.57 -3.18 6.20
CA THR A 93 32.96 -4.58 6.02
C THR A 93 32.13 -5.19 4.88
N ASN A 94 32.78 -5.42 3.77
CA ASN A 94 32.20 -6.05 2.57
C ASN A 94 31.91 -7.57 2.77
N ARG A 95 31.73 -8.01 4.01
CA ARG A 95 31.33 -9.38 4.33
C ARG A 95 29.82 -9.45 4.45
N CYS A 96 29.19 -9.61 3.29
CA CYS A 96 27.81 -10.04 3.24
C CYS A 96 27.71 -11.45 3.84
N TRP A 97 26.80 -11.62 4.79
CA TRP A 97 26.40 -12.97 5.20
C TRP A 97 25.71 -13.62 4.00
N PRO A 98 26.19 -14.81 3.51
CA PRO A 98 25.53 -15.43 2.39
C PRO A 98 24.10 -15.82 2.77
N CYS A 99 23.13 -15.18 2.13
CA CYS A 99 21.77 -15.67 2.16
C CYS A 99 21.74 -17.00 1.39
N PRO A 100 21.32 -18.13 1.97
CA PRO A 100 21.38 -19.44 1.32
C PRO A 100 20.63 -19.54 -0.02
N SER A 101 19.76 -18.60 -0.31
CA SER A 101 19.01 -18.53 -1.57
C SER A 101 19.71 -17.80 -2.72
N ALA A 102 20.88 -17.19 -2.50
CA ALA A 102 21.56 -16.37 -3.50
C ALA A 102 22.67 -17.06 -4.30
N THR A 103 23.02 -18.30 -3.99
CA THR A 103 24.12 -19.04 -4.65
C THR A 103 23.62 -20.19 -5.53
N ARG A 104 22.73 -19.95 -6.48
CA ARG A 104 22.70 -20.73 -7.73
C ARG A 104 23.26 -19.90 -8.86
N ARG A 105 24.57 -19.90 -9.00
CA ARG A 105 25.22 -19.58 -10.27
C ARG A 105 24.75 -20.60 -11.29
N MET A 106 23.86 -20.23 -12.19
CA MET A 106 23.66 -21.01 -13.41
C MET A 106 24.95 -20.89 -14.23
N SER A 107 25.77 -21.95 -14.22
CA SER A 107 26.82 -22.11 -15.23
C SER A 107 26.13 -22.24 -16.59
N ARG A 108 26.38 -21.31 -17.48
CA ARG A 108 26.09 -21.48 -18.91
C ARG A 108 27.10 -22.49 -19.46
N ARG A 109 26.63 -23.55 -20.00
CA ARG A 109 27.27 -24.27 -21.12
C ARG A 109 26.51 -23.93 -22.38
#